data_ec966f788d79ed6dbf58be2b55ebd706
#
_entry.id   ec966f788d79ed6dbf58be2b55ebd706
#
_cell.length_a   1.000
_cell.length_b   1.000
_cell.length_c   1.000
_cell.angle_alpha   90.00
_cell.angle_beta   90.00
_cell.angle_gamma   90.00
#
_symmetry.space_group_name_H-M   'P 1'
#
loop_
_entity.id
_entity.type
_entity.pdbx_description
1 polymer ?
#
loop_
_entity_poly.entity_id
_entity_poly.type
_entity_poly.pdbx_seq_one_letter_code
_entity_poly.pdbx_strand_id
1 'polypeptide(L)'
;GKPSVFSGTQALEQIPAGHIENIEIITTPSARHDTGGDVGIINIVTKKHAQHGFGGMVNLTGSTVLSRGVDFLVSQQNRASRWYLGGVWSDRLRKSDFDQEKTTIISDTATTSHSNGPRKSNNFNYSMKAGWMYTLPHTTLNADFEGGYGGRTRNGDLDYKEKRLADGATFGEGDYYSRDDYDLHETYFQGTIGFDHKF
;
A
#
# COMPACT_ATOMS: atom_id res chain seq x y z
N GLY A 1 6.99 6.21 20.66
CA GLY A 1 6.55 5.18 19.70
C GLY A 1 7.44 5.21 18.46
N LYS A 2 7.62 4.09 17.80
CA LYS A 2 8.29 4.07 16.48
C LYS A 2 7.23 4.37 15.42
N PRO A 3 7.47 5.29 14.48
CA PRO A 3 6.57 5.49 13.35
C PRO A 3 6.48 4.21 12.52
N SER A 4 5.27 3.89 12.03
CA SER A 4 5.10 2.78 11.11
C SER A 4 5.60 3.19 9.72
N VAL A 5 6.30 2.29 9.06
CA VAL A 5 6.72 2.46 7.66
C VAL A 5 5.54 2.29 6.70
N PHE A 6 4.46 1.68 7.20
CA PHE A 6 3.24 1.44 6.43
C PHE A 6 2.24 2.55 6.64
N SER A 7 1.65 3.04 5.58
CA SER A 7 0.59 4.04 5.63
C SER A 7 -0.77 3.43 5.94
N GLY A 8 -1.51 4.05 6.87
CA GLY A 8 -2.92 3.80 7.09
C GLY A 8 -3.29 2.38 7.54
N THR A 9 -4.26 1.79 6.89
CA THR A 9 -4.87 0.49 7.23
C THR A 9 -3.91 -0.69 7.15
N GLN A 10 -2.89 -0.63 6.30
CA GLN A 10 -1.90 -1.71 6.16
C GLN A 10 -1.06 -1.92 7.44
N ALA A 11 -0.77 -0.85 8.16
CA ALA A 11 -0.08 -0.95 9.45
C ALA A 11 -0.93 -1.66 10.50
N LEU A 12 -2.24 -1.44 10.47
CA LEU A 12 -3.19 -2.07 11.40
C LEU A 12 -3.38 -3.56 11.13
N GLU A 13 -3.44 -3.95 9.87
CA GLU A 13 -3.62 -5.35 9.45
C GLU A 13 -2.44 -6.25 9.84
N GLN A 14 -1.29 -5.67 10.15
CA GLN A 14 -0.08 -6.43 10.49
C GLN A 14 0.08 -6.73 11.98
N ILE A 15 -0.75 -6.14 12.84
CA ILE A 15 -0.70 -6.37 14.28
C ILE A 15 -1.82 -7.34 14.66
N PRO A 16 -1.52 -8.56 15.11
CA PRO A 16 -2.54 -9.49 15.57
C PRO A 16 -3.38 -8.86 16.68
N ALA A 17 -4.69 -8.88 16.54
CA ALA A 17 -5.61 -8.25 17.50
C ALA A 17 -5.40 -8.75 18.94
N GLY A 18 -5.00 -10.01 19.12
CA GLY A 18 -4.66 -10.59 20.41
C GLY A 18 -3.45 -9.95 21.10
N HIS A 19 -2.60 -9.24 20.36
CA HIS A 19 -1.42 -8.54 20.90
C HIS A 19 -1.70 -7.07 21.24
N ILE A 20 -2.85 -6.55 20.87
CA ILE A 20 -3.25 -5.18 21.16
C ILE A 20 -3.82 -5.11 22.58
N GLU A 21 -3.28 -4.21 23.38
CA GLU A 21 -3.81 -3.85 24.69
C GLU A 21 -4.83 -2.72 24.56
N ASN A 22 -4.45 -1.69 23.80
CA ASN A 22 -5.22 -0.47 23.65
C ASN A 22 -4.89 0.21 22.31
N ILE A 23 -5.87 0.93 21.77
CA ILE A 23 -5.71 1.82 20.61
C ILE A 23 -6.03 3.23 21.08
N GLU A 24 -5.07 4.12 21.01
CA GLU A 24 -5.20 5.51 21.38
C GLU A 24 -5.30 6.37 20.11
N ILE A 25 -6.35 7.17 20.02
CA ILE A 25 -6.53 8.11 18.92
C ILE A 25 -6.20 9.51 19.46
N ILE A 26 -5.11 10.09 18.97
CA ILE A 26 -4.66 11.43 19.34
C ILE A 26 -5.08 12.39 18.22
N THR A 27 -6.14 13.15 18.47
CA THR A 27 -6.71 14.10 17.51
C THR A 27 -5.95 15.44 17.45
N THR A 28 -5.18 15.75 18.50
CA THR A 28 -4.34 16.96 18.57
C THR A 28 -2.91 16.54 18.90
N PRO A 29 -2.06 16.26 17.90
CA PRO A 29 -0.68 15.90 18.15
C PRO A 29 0.08 17.07 18.79
N SER A 30 0.76 16.80 19.92
CA SER A 30 1.67 17.76 20.54
C SER A 30 2.99 17.82 19.76
N ALA A 31 3.80 18.86 19.96
CA ALA A 31 5.11 19.08 19.33
C ALA A 31 6.13 17.92 19.53
N ARG A 32 5.82 16.91 20.30
CA ARG A 32 6.59 15.66 20.45
C ARG A 32 6.42 14.68 19.30
N HIS A 33 5.43 14.90 18.46
CA HIS A 33 5.12 14.06 17.30
C HIS A 33 5.26 14.96 16.08
N ASP A 34 6.39 14.84 15.40
CA ASP A 34 6.67 15.55 14.14
C ASP A 34 5.76 14.98 13.04
N THR A 35 4.56 15.56 12.95
CA THR A 35 3.58 15.22 11.92
C THR A 35 3.38 16.44 11.04
N GLY A 36 3.94 16.39 9.85
CA GLY A 36 3.76 17.43 8.84
C GLY A 36 2.34 17.50 8.25
N GLY A 37 1.28 17.46 9.09
CA GLY A 37 -0.10 17.59 8.61
C GLY A 37 -1.16 17.50 9.70
N ASP A 38 -2.35 17.99 9.41
CA ASP A 38 -3.55 18.05 10.30
C ASP A 38 -4.23 16.68 10.56
N VAL A 39 -3.48 15.60 10.54
CA VAL A 39 -4.02 14.24 10.66
C VAL A 39 -3.74 13.69 12.05
N GLY A 40 -4.76 13.15 12.70
CA GLY A 40 -4.63 12.51 14.00
C GLY A 40 -3.65 11.32 13.99
N ILE A 41 -3.08 11.01 15.14
CA ILE A 41 -2.18 9.87 15.33
C ILE A 41 -2.95 8.71 15.92
N ILE A 42 -2.80 7.54 15.34
CA ILE A 42 -3.27 6.27 15.94
C ILE A 42 -2.08 5.61 16.60
N ASN A 43 -2.08 5.58 17.94
CA ASN A 43 -1.07 4.90 18.73
C ASN A 43 -1.60 3.53 19.16
N ILE A 44 -0.92 2.46 18.73
CA ILE A 44 -1.29 1.10 19.09
C ILE A 44 -0.38 0.65 20.23
N VAL A 45 -1.01 0.48 21.40
CA VAL A 45 -0.33 -0.03 22.58
C VAL A 45 -0.45 -1.55 22.60
N THR A 46 0.68 -2.22 22.53
CA THR A 46 0.72 -3.69 22.61
C THR A 46 0.85 -4.15 24.05
N LYS A 47 0.25 -5.30 24.38
CA LYS A 47 0.30 -5.90 25.71
C LYS A 47 1.74 -6.06 26.20
N LYS A 48 2.04 -5.50 27.34
CA LYS A 48 3.36 -5.59 27.99
C LYS A 48 3.70 -7.01 28.47
N HIS A 49 2.69 -7.80 28.73
CA HIS A 49 2.79 -9.21 29.11
C HIS A 49 2.41 -10.08 27.90
N ALA A 50 3.11 -9.92 26.78
CA ALA A 50 2.99 -10.89 25.70
C ALA A 50 3.35 -12.27 26.26
N GLN A 51 2.43 -13.20 26.15
CA GLN A 51 2.67 -14.57 26.59
C GLN A 51 3.93 -15.08 25.95
N HIS A 52 4.85 -15.59 26.76
CA HIS A 52 6.03 -16.29 26.25
C HIS A 52 5.55 -17.43 25.37
N GLY A 53 6.05 -17.55 24.16
CA GLY A 53 5.65 -18.62 23.27
C GLY A 53 5.86 -18.28 21.81
N PHE A 54 5.41 -19.21 21.02
CA PHE A 54 5.33 -19.11 19.57
C PHE A 54 3.90 -18.73 19.18
N GLY A 55 3.76 -17.82 18.23
CA GLY A 55 2.48 -17.38 17.68
C GLY A 55 2.60 -17.11 16.19
N GLY A 56 1.51 -17.24 15.49
CA GLY A 56 1.47 -16.91 14.07
C GLY A 56 0.05 -16.77 13.56
N MET A 57 -0.05 -16.16 12.39
CA MET A 57 -1.28 -16.07 11.61
C MET A 57 -0.97 -16.26 10.15
N VAL A 58 -1.94 -16.78 9.43
CA VAL A 58 -1.95 -16.86 7.97
C VAL A 58 -3.31 -16.40 7.51
N ASN A 59 -3.35 -15.46 6.58
CA ASN A 59 -4.57 -15.01 5.93
C ASN A 59 -4.53 -15.38 4.46
N LEU A 60 -5.65 -15.89 3.97
CA LEU A 60 -5.86 -16.18 2.56
C LEU A 60 -6.94 -15.26 2.03
N THR A 61 -6.65 -14.55 0.98
CA THR A 61 -7.60 -13.66 0.32
C THR A 61 -7.89 -14.19 -1.07
N GLY A 62 -9.16 -14.34 -1.38
CA GLY A 62 -9.64 -14.74 -2.70
C GLY A 62 -10.89 -13.97 -3.07
N SER A 63 -11.05 -13.67 -4.36
CA SER A 63 -12.20 -12.95 -4.88
C SER A 63 -12.59 -13.51 -6.25
N THR A 64 -13.88 -13.46 -6.55
CA THR A 64 -14.42 -13.81 -7.88
C THR A 64 -13.88 -12.91 -8.99
N VAL A 65 -13.34 -11.74 -8.66
CA VAL A 65 -12.73 -10.77 -9.58
C VAL A 65 -11.22 -11.04 -9.76
N LEU A 66 -10.79 -12.30 -9.62
CA LEU A 66 -9.39 -12.73 -9.83
C LEU A 66 -8.37 -12.00 -8.93
N SER A 67 -8.79 -11.53 -7.77
CA SER A 67 -7.87 -11.07 -6.74
C SER A 67 -7.55 -12.22 -5.80
N ARG A 68 -6.26 -12.42 -5.53
CA ARG A 68 -5.77 -13.48 -4.65
C ARG A 68 -4.57 -12.98 -3.85
N GLY A 69 -4.43 -13.50 -2.65
CA GLY A 69 -3.32 -13.12 -1.80
C GLY A 69 -3.15 -14.08 -0.63
N VAL A 70 -1.94 -14.09 -0.13
CA VAL A 70 -1.55 -14.78 1.09
C VAL A 70 -0.70 -13.82 1.90
N ASP A 71 -1.01 -13.67 3.16
CA ASP A 71 -0.12 -13.04 4.10
C ASP A 71 0.06 -13.92 5.33
N PHE A 72 1.25 -13.89 5.87
CA PHE A 72 1.58 -14.63 7.07
C PHE A 72 2.46 -13.81 8.01
N LEU A 73 2.34 -14.08 9.28
CA LEU A 73 3.22 -13.59 10.32
C LEU A 73 3.45 -14.69 11.34
N VAL A 74 4.70 -15.00 11.60
CA VAL A 74 5.11 -15.88 12.69
C VAL A 74 6.01 -15.11 13.63
N SER A 75 5.87 -15.36 14.92
CA SER A 75 6.69 -14.70 15.93
C SER A 75 6.91 -15.61 17.13
N GLN A 76 8.04 -15.43 17.75
CA GLN A 76 8.34 -16.05 19.03
C GLN A 76 8.84 -14.98 20.00
N GLN A 77 8.39 -15.08 21.23
CA GLN A 77 8.83 -14.24 22.31
C GLN A 77 9.18 -15.08 23.52
N ASN A 78 10.32 -14.81 24.11
CA ASN A 78 10.74 -15.28 25.42
C ASN A 78 11.12 -14.10 26.32
N ARG A 79 11.67 -14.34 27.52
CA ARG A 79 12.00 -13.26 28.47
C ARG A 79 12.97 -12.21 27.94
N ALA A 80 13.95 -12.62 27.17
CA ALA A 80 15.04 -11.77 26.70
C ALA A 80 14.98 -11.49 25.20
N SER A 81 14.32 -12.33 24.43
CA SER A 81 14.36 -12.28 22.97
C SER A 81 12.97 -12.32 22.36
N ARG A 82 12.81 -11.56 21.31
CA ARG A 82 11.65 -11.60 20.44
C ARG A 82 12.13 -11.59 18.99
N TRP A 83 11.54 -12.42 18.17
CA TRP A 83 11.73 -12.35 16.73
C TRP A 83 10.38 -12.54 16.02
N TYR A 84 10.32 -12.02 14.81
CA TYR A 84 9.19 -12.24 13.91
C TYR A 84 9.67 -12.39 12.47
N LEU A 85 8.88 -13.11 11.70
CA LEU A 85 9.00 -13.25 10.24
C LEU A 85 7.61 -13.12 9.65
N GLY A 86 7.46 -12.27 8.65
CA GLY A 86 6.21 -12.10 7.93
C GLY A 86 6.43 -11.95 6.45
N GLY A 87 5.40 -12.23 5.69
CA GLY A 87 5.42 -12.04 4.24
C GLY A 87 4.03 -11.80 3.69
N VAL A 88 3.99 -11.12 2.56
CA VAL A 88 2.77 -10.81 1.81
C VAL A 88 3.00 -11.18 0.36
N TRP A 89 2.07 -11.88 -0.20
CA TRP A 89 1.91 -12.09 -1.62
C TRP A 89 0.50 -11.68 -2.03
N SER A 90 0.38 -10.76 -2.95
CA SER A 90 -0.93 -10.37 -3.48
C SER A 90 -0.86 -10.10 -4.98
N ASP A 91 -1.90 -10.53 -5.67
CA ASP A 91 -2.11 -10.35 -7.09
C ASP A 91 -3.57 -9.97 -7.33
N ARG A 92 -3.81 -8.77 -7.84
CA ARG A 92 -5.13 -8.17 -8.00
C ARG A 92 -5.37 -7.79 -9.45
N LEU A 93 -6.00 -8.67 -10.17
CA LEU A 93 -6.42 -8.42 -11.53
C LEU A 93 -7.79 -7.72 -11.54
N ARG A 94 -7.88 -6.58 -12.18
CA ARG A 94 -9.11 -5.83 -12.41
C ARG A 94 -9.37 -5.71 -13.90
N LYS A 95 -10.56 -6.08 -14.30
CA LYS A 95 -11.09 -5.81 -15.64
C LYS A 95 -12.16 -4.73 -15.51
N SER A 96 -12.16 -3.76 -16.37
CA SER A 96 -13.13 -2.68 -16.40
C SER A 96 -13.31 -2.20 -17.84
N ASP A 97 -14.47 -1.68 -18.14
CA ASP A 97 -14.68 -0.88 -19.33
C ASP A 97 -14.31 0.56 -18.99
N PHE A 98 -13.58 1.18 -19.89
CA PHE A 98 -13.20 2.58 -19.81
C PHE A 98 -14.09 3.37 -20.76
N ASP A 99 -14.63 4.47 -20.26
CA ASP A 99 -15.40 5.41 -21.04
C ASP A 99 -15.06 6.81 -20.55
N GLN A 100 -14.58 7.64 -21.43
CA GLN A 100 -14.19 9.01 -21.10
C GLN A 100 -14.55 9.96 -22.24
N GLU A 101 -15.25 11.03 -21.90
CA GLU A 101 -15.44 12.18 -22.76
C GLU A 101 -14.64 13.36 -22.23
N LYS A 102 -13.94 14.06 -23.11
CA LYS A 102 -13.15 15.24 -22.77
C LYS A 102 -13.36 16.31 -23.84
N THR A 103 -13.75 17.50 -23.39
CA THR A 103 -13.80 18.68 -24.26
C THR A 103 -12.68 19.64 -23.88
N THR A 104 -11.89 20.04 -24.87
CA THR A 104 -10.83 21.03 -24.74
C THR A 104 -11.17 22.22 -25.63
N ILE A 105 -11.16 23.40 -25.07
CA ILE A 105 -11.43 24.65 -25.81
C ILE A 105 -10.15 25.45 -25.88
N ILE A 106 -9.70 25.76 -27.09
CA ILE A 106 -8.53 26.60 -27.36
C ILE A 106 -8.99 27.71 -28.32
N SER A 107 -8.98 28.95 -27.84
CA SER A 107 -9.56 30.08 -28.56
C SER A 107 -11.01 29.76 -28.94
N ASP A 108 -11.38 29.84 -30.21
CA ASP A 108 -12.74 29.61 -30.71
C ASP A 108 -12.96 28.15 -31.17
N THR A 109 -12.01 27.27 -30.91
CA THR A 109 -12.11 25.87 -31.32
C THR A 109 -12.38 24.97 -30.12
N ALA A 110 -13.47 24.23 -30.16
CA ALA A 110 -13.77 23.16 -29.22
C ALA A 110 -13.44 21.81 -29.83
N THR A 111 -12.58 21.04 -29.15
CA THR A 111 -12.25 19.66 -29.50
C THR A 111 -12.88 18.74 -28.47
N THR A 112 -13.86 17.95 -28.88
CA THR A 112 -14.44 16.89 -28.06
C THR A 112 -13.87 15.56 -28.47
N SER A 113 -13.33 14.83 -27.51
CA SER A 113 -12.79 13.49 -27.70
C SER A 113 -13.55 12.51 -26.81
N HIS A 114 -13.94 11.38 -27.37
CA HIS A 114 -14.55 10.27 -26.67
C HIS A 114 -13.69 9.04 -26.85
N SER A 115 -13.29 8.41 -25.73
CA SER A 115 -12.50 7.19 -25.75
C SER A 115 -13.18 6.12 -24.91
N ASN A 116 -13.40 4.96 -25.50
CA ASN A 116 -14.03 3.83 -24.81
C ASN A 116 -13.34 2.52 -25.20
N GLY A 117 -13.44 1.53 -24.29
CA GLY A 117 -12.92 0.20 -24.55
C GLY A 117 -12.56 -0.57 -23.29
N PRO A 118 -12.20 -1.85 -23.45
CA PRO A 118 -11.80 -2.70 -22.35
C PRO A 118 -10.43 -2.31 -21.80
N ARG A 119 -10.34 -2.29 -20.47
CA ARG A 119 -9.10 -2.04 -19.75
C ARG A 119 -8.85 -3.15 -18.72
N LYS A 120 -7.63 -3.66 -18.70
CA LYS A 120 -7.15 -4.65 -17.76
C LYS A 120 -6.01 -4.06 -16.95
N SER A 121 -6.10 -4.15 -15.63
CA SER A 121 -5.03 -3.69 -14.73
C SER A 121 -4.69 -4.80 -13.75
N ASN A 122 -3.42 -5.06 -13.58
CA ASN A 122 -2.90 -5.96 -12.57
C ASN A 122 -2.04 -5.19 -11.58
N ASN A 123 -2.32 -5.34 -10.28
CA ASN A 123 -1.47 -4.85 -9.21
C ASN A 123 -0.97 -6.07 -8.44
N PHE A 124 0.34 -6.19 -8.32
CA PHE A 124 0.95 -7.28 -7.56
C PHE A 124 1.93 -6.72 -6.54
N ASN A 125 2.06 -7.44 -5.43
CA ASN A 125 2.99 -7.09 -4.36
C ASN A 125 3.52 -8.36 -3.69
N TYR A 126 4.84 -8.42 -3.54
CA TYR A 126 5.58 -9.46 -2.83
C TYR A 126 6.46 -8.76 -1.82
N SER A 127 6.29 -9.06 -0.55
CA SER A 127 7.14 -8.47 0.47
C SER A 127 7.45 -9.48 1.58
N MET A 128 8.59 -9.31 2.18
CA MET A 128 9.00 -10.04 3.37
C MET A 128 9.55 -9.08 4.40
N LYS A 129 9.28 -9.37 5.67
CA LYS A 129 9.81 -8.63 6.80
C LYS A 129 10.28 -9.59 7.88
N ALA A 130 11.37 -9.24 8.53
CA ALA A 130 11.90 -9.95 9.67
C ALA A 130 12.39 -8.96 10.71
N GLY A 131 12.22 -9.29 11.97
CA GLY A 131 12.74 -8.46 13.03
C GLY A 131 13.18 -9.31 14.21
N TRP A 132 14.13 -8.77 14.92
CA TRP A 132 14.69 -9.37 16.11
C TRP A 132 14.96 -8.31 17.16
N MET A 133 14.67 -8.64 18.42
CA MET A 133 14.93 -7.80 19.57
C MET A 133 15.52 -8.65 20.69
N TYR A 134 16.54 -8.14 21.33
CA TYR A 134 17.15 -8.76 22.50
C TYR A 134 17.28 -7.74 23.64
N THR A 135 16.73 -8.09 24.79
CA THR A 135 16.68 -7.21 25.97
C THR A 135 17.53 -7.80 27.10
N LEU A 136 18.53 -7.06 27.47
CA LEU A 136 19.37 -7.25 28.66
C LEU A 136 18.87 -6.32 29.79
N PRO A 137 19.33 -6.45 31.03
CA PRO A 137 18.85 -5.62 32.16
C PRO A 137 18.91 -4.10 31.91
N HIS A 138 19.92 -3.63 31.22
CA HIS A 138 20.14 -2.21 30.92
C HIS A 138 20.26 -1.89 29.43
N THR A 139 20.14 -2.88 28.55
CA THR A 139 20.41 -2.69 27.14
C THR A 139 19.37 -3.41 26.29
N THR A 140 18.87 -2.76 25.26
CA THR A 140 18.02 -3.39 24.24
C THR A 140 18.66 -3.22 22.87
N LEU A 141 18.82 -4.34 22.18
CA LEU A 141 19.25 -4.41 20.79
C LEU A 141 18.06 -4.77 19.93
N ASN A 142 17.90 -4.13 18.80
CA ASN A 142 16.90 -4.52 17.82
C ASN A 142 17.41 -4.37 16.40
N ALA A 143 16.93 -5.24 15.52
CA ALA A 143 17.15 -5.19 14.10
C ALA A 143 15.85 -5.54 13.38
N ASP A 144 15.47 -4.73 12.40
CA ASP A 144 14.29 -4.93 11.58
C ASP A 144 14.70 -4.81 10.11
N PHE A 145 14.23 -5.71 9.28
CA PHE A 145 14.47 -5.73 7.85
C PHE A 145 13.15 -5.93 7.11
N GLU A 146 13.00 -5.21 6.02
CA GLU A 146 11.88 -5.35 5.12
C GLU A 146 12.35 -5.16 3.69
N GLY A 147 11.83 -5.98 2.78
CA GLY A 147 12.07 -5.85 1.36
C GLY A 147 10.90 -6.37 0.56
N GLY A 148 10.72 -5.81 -0.62
CA GLY A 148 9.62 -6.19 -1.47
C GLY A 148 9.82 -5.78 -2.92
N TYR A 149 9.00 -6.41 -3.74
CA TYR A 149 8.87 -6.14 -5.16
C TYR A 149 7.39 -6.05 -5.50
N GLY A 150 7.01 -4.98 -6.15
CA GLY A 150 5.63 -4.76 -6.54
C GLY A 150 5.54 -4.03 -7.85
N GLY A 151 4.32 -3.92 -8.35
CA GLY A 151 4.11 -3.19 -9.58
C GLY A 151 2.65 -3.11 -9.99
N ARG A 152 2.46 -2.38 -11.06
CA ARG A 152 1.19 -2.23 -11.73
C ARG A 152 1.39 -2.33 -13.23
N THR A 153 0.65 -3.23 -13.84
CA THR A 153 0.50 -3.27 -15.30
C THR A 153 -0.91 -2.85 -15.67
N ARG A 154 -1.05 -2.11 -16.76
CA ARG A 154 -2.34 -1.73 -17.31
C ARG A 154 -2.25 -1.82 -18.82
N ASN A 155 -3.20 -2.52 -19.41
CA ASN A 155 -3.37 -2.64 -20.84
C ASN A 155 -4.81 -2.27 -21.18
N GLY A 156 -4.98 -1.45 -22.20
CA GLY A 156 -6.27 -1.03 -22.71
C GLY A 156 -6.23 -0.89 -24.23
N ASP A 157 -7.24 -1.41 -24.86
CA ASP A 157 -7.50 -1.23 -26.27
C ASP A 157 -8.71 -0.30 -26.41
N LEU A 158 -8.48 0.92 -26.87
CA LEU A 158 -9.46 2.00 -26.84
C LEU A 158 -9.80 2.46 -28.24
N ASP A 159 -11.09 2.55 -28.52
CA ASP A 159 -11.61 3.29 -29.65
C ASP A 159 -11.67 4.76 -29.28
N TYR A 160 -11.11 5.60 -30.14
CA TYR A 160 -11.01 7.03 -29.91
C TYR A 160 -11.71 7.79 -31.05
N LYS A 161 -12.66 8.64 -30.70
CA LYS A 161 -13.39 9.51 -31.63
C LYS A 161 -13.13 10.96 -31.25
N GLU A 162 -12.76 11.75 -32.23
CA GLU A 162 -12.50 13.17 -32.04
C GLU A 162 -13.39 14.00 -32.97
N LYS A 163 -13.96 15.06 -32.42
CA LYS A 163 -14.76 16.03 -33.16
C LYS A 163 -14.28 17.44 -32.83
N ARG A 164 -14.01 18.21 -33.87
CA ARG A 164 -13.57 19.60 -33.77
C ARG A 164 -14.64 20.55 -34.29
N LEU A 165 -15.00 21.55 -33.49
CA LEU A 165 -15.98 22.56 -33.81
C LEU A 165 -15.32 23.93 -33.73
N ALA A 166 -15.62 24.79 -34.69
CA ALA A 166 -15.34 26.22 -34.65
C ALA A 166 -16.61 26.98 -35.05
N ASP A 167 -16.95 28.03 -34.32
CA ASP A 167 -18.19 28.79 -34.51
C ASP A 167 -19.47 27.93 -34.53
N GLY A 168 -19.48 26.83 -33.77
CA GLY A 168 -20.61 25.91 -33.75
C GLY A 168 -20.69 24.94 -34.93
N ALA A 169 -19.81 25.04 -35.92
CA ALA A 169 -19.74 24.15 -37.07
C ALA A 169 -18.65 23.12 -36.93
N THR A 170 -18.94 21.87 -37.27
CA THR A 170 -17.94 20.81 -37.30
C THR A 170 -17.05 20.98 -38.52
N PHE A 171 -15.72 21.05 -38.32
CA PHE A 171 -14.75 21.16 -39.40
C PHE A 171 -13.76 19.99 -39.48
N GLY A 172 -13.78 19.11 -38.47
CA GLY A 172 -12.92 17.94 -38.45
C GLY A 172 -13.50 16.83 -37.55
N GLU A 173 -13.42 15.60 -38.06
CA GLU A 173 -13.74 14.37 -37.32
C GLU A 173 -12.62 13.36 -37.55
N GLY A 174 -12.30 12.57 -36.54
CA GLY A 174 -11.31 11.52 -36.64
C GLY A 174 -11.66 10.33 -35.73
N ASP A 175 -11.53 9.15 -36.32
CA ASP A 175 -11.68 7.88 -35.60
C ASP A 175 -10.34 7.17 -35.64
N TYR A 176 -9.82 6.75 -34.50
CA TYR A 176 -8.59 5.98 -34.45
C TYR A 176 -8.58 5.04 -33.25
N TYR A 177 -7.77 4.01 -33.38
CA TYR A 177 -7.52 3.03 -32.34
C TYR A 177 -6.30 3.45 -31.52
N SER A 178 -6.43 3.37 -30.19
CA SER A 178 -5.34 3.65 -29.27
C SER A 178 -5.10 2.48 -28.36
N ARG A 179 -3.85 2.11 -28.15
CA ARG A 179 -3.43 1.16 -27.14
C ARG A 179 -2.80 1.92 -25.98
N ASP A 180 -3.33 1.68 -24.78
CA ASP A 180 -2.82 2.23 -23.52
C ASP A 180 -2.09 1.12 -22.76
N ASP A 181 -0.77 1.11 -22.86
CA ASP A 181 0.08 0.16 -22.13
C ASP A 181 0.89 0.93 -21.06
N TYR A 182 0.76 0.50 -19.85
CA TYR A 182 1.48 1.07 -18.71
C TYR A 182 2.08 -0.06 -17.87
N ASP A 183 3.36 0.07 -17.56
CA ASP A 183 4.10 -0.90 -16.76
C ASP A 183 4.99 -0.19 -15.75
N LEU A 184 4.76 -0.47 -14.47
CA LEU A 184 5.52 0.09 -13.35
C LEU A 184 5.96 -1.05 -12.45
N HIS A 185 7.25 -1.12 -12.17
CA HIS A 185 7.86 -2.04 -11.23
C HIS A 185 8.67 -1.29 -10.20
N GLU A 186 8.54 -1.69 -8.95
CA GLU A 186 9.25 -1.11 -7.83
C GLU A 186 9.88 -2.20 -6.98
N THR A 187 11.14 -2.01 -6.61
CA THR A 187 11.83 -2.83 -5.62
C THR A 187 12.27 -1.93 -4.49
N TYR A 188 12.01 -2.35 -3.27
CA TYR A 188 12.45 -1.62 -2.10
C TYR A 188 13.12 -2.54 -1.09
N PHE A 189 14.00 -1.97 -0.31
CA PHE A 189 14.63 -2.61 0.84
C PHE A 189 14.84 -1.58 1.94
N GLN A 190 14.50 -1.95 3.16
CA GLN A 190 14.73 -1.13 4.34
C GLN A 190 15.30 -1.99 5.47
N GLY A 191 16.29 -1.45 6.16
CA GLY A 191 16.86 -2.04 7.36
C GLY A 191 16.99 -1.01 8.47
N THR A 192 16.72 -1.40 9.70
CA THR A 192 16.89 -0.59 10.89
C THR A 192 17.60 -1.40 11.95
N ILE A 193 18.63 -0.83 12.54
CA ILE A 193 19.33 -1.39 13.70
C ILE A 193 19.23 -0.36 14.83
N GLY A 194 18.80 -0.79 15.99
CA GLY A 194 18.64 0.07 17.16
C GLY A 194 19.38 -0.47 18.38
N PHE A 195 19.93 0.47 19.14
CA PHE A 195 20.59 0.23 20.40
C PHE A 195 20.03 1.21 21.43
N ASP A 196 19.58 0.72 22.56
CA ASP A 196 19.08 1.53 23.67
C ASP A 196 19.81 1.08 24.95
N HIS A 197 20.40 2.00 25.69
CA HIS A 197 21.06 1.74 26.95
C HIS A 197 20.54 2.67 28.03
N LYS A 198 20.16 2.11 29.17
CA LYS A 198 19.71 2.86 30.37
C LYS A 198 20.85 2.86 31.38
N PHE A 199 21.29 4.04 31.73
CA PHE A 199 22.28 4.29 32.77
C PHE A 199 21.67 4.20 34.14
#